data_937e77cc577a8c59e5c4cac0464a615a
#
_entry.id   937e77cc577a8c59e5c4cac0464a615a
#
_cell.length_a   1.000
_cell.length_b   1.000
_cell.length_c   1.000
_cell.angle_alpha   90.00
_cell.angle_beta   90.00
_cell.angle_gamma   90.00
#
_symmetry.space_group_name_H-M   'P 1'
#
loop_
_entity.id
_entity.type
_entity.pdbx_description
1 polymer ?
#
loop_
_entity_poly.entity_id
_entity_poly.type
_entity_poly.pdbx_seq_one_letter_code
_entity_poly.pdbx_strand_id
1 'polypeptide(L)'
;MTDVVSTRLEEKEIEELNKISEEERLDRSALIRKFLLTQMKEYRMEKAGEKYRKGLVSLAEAANLAEVSIYEMMDYIEREKLQAPPLSEEEMEEELKESKKLFEKIKKER
;
A
#
# COMPACT_ATOMS: atom_id res chain seq x y z
N MET A 1 -13.60 -13.94 9.13
CA MET A 1 -15.05 -13.67 9.02
C MET A 1 -15.32 -12.71 7.88
N THR A 2 -16.40 -12.93 7.16
CA THR A 2 -16.83 -12.02 6.09
C THR A 2 -18.12 -11.30 6.49
N ASP A 3 -18.26 -10.09 6.03
CA ASP A 3 -19.45 -9.30 6.29
C ASP A 3 -19.81 -8.55 5.01
N VAL A 4 -21.03 -8.02 4.96
CA VAL A 4 -21.53 -7.31 3.79
C VAL A 4 -21.43 -5.81 4.04
N VAL A 5 -20.82 -5.11 3.10
CA VAL A 5 -20.77 -3.66 3.09
C VAL A 5 -21.56 -3.19 1.87
N SER A 6 -22.45 -2.24 2.07
CA SER A 6 -23.27 -1.73 0.97
C SER A 6 -23.20 -0.21 0.90
N THR A 7 -23.35 0.31 -0.30
CA THR A 7 -23.43 1.73 -0.57
C THR A 7 -24.36 1.98 -1.74
N ARG A 8 -24.78 3.22 -1.91
CA ARG A 8 -25.62 3.62 -3.03
C ARG A 8 -24.83 4.48 -3.98
N LEU A 9 -25.01 4.23 -5.27
CA LEU A 9 -24.39 5.00 -6.34
C LEU A 9 -25.46 5.63 -7.21
N GLU A 10 -25.11 6.72 -7.85
CA GLU A 10 -26.01 7.37 -8.81
C GLU A 10 -26.08 6.51 -10.08
N GLU A 11 -27.16 6.68 -10.84
CA GLU A 11 -27.40 5.92 -12.07
C GLU A 11 -26.22 5.98 -13.03
N LYS A 12 -25.63 7.14 -13.20
CA LYS A 12 -24.47 7.36 -14.07
C LYS A 12 -23.27 6.54 -13.61
N GLU A 13 -23.05 6.48 -12.30
CA GLU A 13 -21.96 5.72 -11.70
C GLU A 13 -22.18 4.22 -11.85
N ILE A 14 -23.43 3.76 -11.73
CA ILE A 14 -23.78 2.36 -11.93
C ILE A 14 -23.55 1.94 -13.38
N GLU A 15 -23.91 2.80 -14.35
CA GLU A 15 -23.68 2.53 -15.77
C GLU A 15 -22.18 2.38 -16.06
N GLU A 16 -21.37 3.27 -15.50
CA GLU A 16 -19.91 3.22 -15.65
C GLU A 16 -19.34 1.94 -15.03
N LEU A 17 -19.81 1.60 -13.83
CA LEU A 17 -19.40 0.38 -13.15
C LEU A 17 -19.72 -0.87 -13.98
N ASN A 18 -20.90 -0.93 -14.55
CA ASN A 18 -21.32 -2.06 -15.40
C ASN A 18 -20.45 -2.16 -16.65
N LYS A 19 -20.10 -1.03 -17.24
CA LYS A 19 -19.22 -0.99 -18.41
C LYS A 19 -17.83 -1.53 -18.08
N ILE A 20 -17.25 -1.11 -16.95
CA ILE A 20 -15.95 -1.59 -16.51
C ILE A 20 -16.02 -3.08 -16.18
N SER A 21 -17.11 -3.52 -15.58
CA SER A 21 -17.34 -4.93 -15.26
C SER A 21 -17.26 -5.80 -16.52
N GLU A 22 -17.88 -5.35 -17.63
CA GLU A 22 -17.80 -6.04 -18.92
C GLU A 22 -16.37 -6.04 -19.48
N GLU A 23 -15.69 -4.90 -19.44
CA GLU A 23 -14.31 -4.77 -19.93
C GLU A 23 -13.33 -5.67 -19.16
N GLU A 24 -13.48 -5.74 -17.85
CA GLU A 24 -12.62 -6.54 -16.98
C GLU A 24 -13.04 -8.00 -16.90
N ARG A 25 -14.19 -8.34 -17.43
CA ARG A 25 -14.77 -9.70 -17.38
C ARG A 25 -14.93 -10.19 -15.94
N LEU A 26 -15.32 -9.29 -15.06
CA LEU A 26 -15.61 -9.58 -13.67
C LEU A 26 -17.09 -9.25 -13.40
N ASP A 27 -17.72 -9.99 -12.50
CA ASP A 27 -19.05 -9.59 -12.07
C ASP A 27 -18.93 -8.32 -11.21
N ARG A 28 -20.06 -7.67 -10.96
CA ARG A 28 -20.09 -6.39 -10.23
C ARG A 28 -19.47 -6.52 -8.83
N SER A 29 -19.80 -7.58 -8.11
CA SER A 29 -19.28 -7.79 -6.74
C SER A 29 -17.77 -7.99 -6.73
N ALA A 30 -17.24 -8.77 -7.66
CA ALA A 30 -15.80 -9.00 -7.78
C ALA A 30 -15.07 -7.71 -8.14
N LEU A 31 -15.64 -6.91 -9.03
CA LEU A 31 -15.06 -5.63 -9.44
C LEU A 31 -15.04 -4.63 -8.28
N ILE A 32 -16.13 -4.53 -7.54
CA ILE A 32 -16.22 -3.64 -6.38
C ILE A 32 -15.18 -4.05 -5.33
N ARG A 33 -15.06 -5.35 -5.07
CA ARG A 33 -14.07 -5.87 -4.14
C ARG A 33 -12.65 -5.52 -4.58
N LYS A 34 -12.34 -5.72 -5.85
CA LYS A 34 -11.03 -5.38 -6.43
C LYS A 34 -10.71 -3.91 -6.24
N PHE A 35 -11.65 -3.03 -6.57
CA PHE A 35 -11.46 -1.59 -6.44
C PHE A 35 -11.27 -1.17 -4.98
N LEU A 36 -12.07 -1.71 -4.07
CA LEU A 36 -11.97 -1.40 -2.66
C LEU A 36 -10.62 -1.82 -2.08
N LEU A 37 -10.20 -3.06 -2.36
CA LEU A 37 -8.93 -3.57 -1.84
C LEU A 37 -7.74 -2.80 -2.39
N THR A 38 -7.78 -2.46 -3.67
CA THR A 38 -6.74 -1.65 -4.31
C THR A 38 -6.66 -0.27 -3.68
N GLN A 39 -7.80 0.37 -3.49
CA GLN A 39 -7.85 1.72 -2.93
C GLN A 39 -7.46 1.74 -1.45
N MET A 40 -7.82 0.72 -0.70
CA MET A 40 -7.42 0.58 0.70
C MET A 40 -5.90 0.42 0.82
N LYS A 41 -5.31 -0.35 -0.08
CA LYS A 41 -3.86 -0.52 -0.14
C LYS A 41 -3.16 0.83 -0.43
N GLU A 42 -3.66 1.56 -1.43
CA GLU A 42 -3.13 2.88 -1.77
C GLU A 42 -3.25 3.85 -0.59
N TYR A 43 -4.35 3.81 0.12
CA TYR A 43 -4.55 4.63 1.31
C TYR A 43 -3.52 4.31 2.40
N ARG A 44 -3.29 3.01 2.66
CA ARG A 44 -2.29 2.59 3.64
C ARG A 44 -0.88 3.05 3.24
N MET A 45 -0.54 2.94 1.96
CA MET A 45 0.76 3.36 1.45
C MET A 45 0.94 4.87 1.57
N GLU A 46 -0.12 5.63 1.27
CA GLU A 46 -0.12 7.08 1.41
C GLU A 46 0.13 7.50 2.85
N LYS A 47 -0.57 6.89 3.80
CA LYS A 47 -0.40 7.19 5.22
C LYS A 47 0.99 6.79 5.73
N ALA A 48 1.47 5.62 5.35
CA ALA A 48 2.80 5.15 5.74
C ALA A 48 3.90 6.02 5.13
N GLY A 49 3.74 6.39 3.86
CA GLY A 49 4.67 7.27 3.15
C GLY A 49 4.76 8.65 3.80
N GLU A 50 3.63 9.18 4.24
CA GLU A 50 3.58 10.47 4.93
C GLU A 50 4.34 10.42 6.26
N LYS A 51 4.17 9.35 7.03
CA LYS A 51 4.93 9.15 8.28
C LYS A 51 6.42 9.02 8.02
N TYR A 52 6.80 8.31 6.96
CA TYR A 52 8.20 8.19 6.54
C TYR A 52 8.78 9.55 6.16
N ARG A 53 8.05 10.33 5.38
CA ARG A 53 8.47 11.68 4.97
C ARG A 53 8.72 12.57 6.17
N LYS A 54 7.89 12.45 7.21
CA LYS A 54 8.02 13.24 8.44
C LYS A 54 9.08 12.70 9.39
N GLY A 55 9.71 11.59 9.06
CA GLY A 55 10.72 10.98 9.92
C GLY A 55 10.16 10.24 11.12
N LEU A 56 8.88 9.95 11.13
CA LEU A 56 8.24 9.28 12.26
C LEU A 56 8.45 7.76 12.26
N VAL A 57 8.70 7.20 11.09
CA VAL A 57 8.93 5.76 10.93
C VAL A 57 10.08 5.54 9.96
N SER A 58 10.74 4.39 10.08
CA SER A 58 11.76 3.95 9.12
C SER A 58 11.09 3.43 7.86
N LEU A 59 11.88 3.16 6.83
CA LEU A 59 11.40 2.55 5.60
C LEU A 59 10.76 1.18 5.88
N ALA A 60 11.41 0.36 6.70
CA ALA A 60 10.91 -0.96 7.06
C ALA A 60 9.59 -0.87 7.83
N GLU A 61 9.50 0.08 8.78
CA GLU A 61 8.29 0.32 9.53
C GLU A 61 7.14 0.80 8.64
N ALA A 62 7.46 1.68 7.68
CA ALA A 62 6.47 2.17 6.72
C ALA A 62 5.90 1.04 5.87
N ALA A 63 6.78 0.15 5.38
CA ALA A 63 6.36 -1.02 4.61
C ALA A 63 5.43 -1.93 5.44
N ASN A 64 5.79 -2.14 6.70
CA ASN A 64 4.99 -2.94 7.62
C ASN A 64 3.61 -2.32 7.88
N LEU A 65 3.57 -1.01 8.11
CA LEU A 65 2.30 -0.29 8.30
C LEU A 65 1.40 -0.36 7.07
N ALA A 66 1.99 -0.32 5.89
CA ALA A 66 1.25 -0.40 4.64
C ALA A 66 0.89 -1.83 4.24
N GLU A 67 1.40 -2.81 4.97
CA GLU A 67 1.21 -4.25 4.69
C GLU A 67 1.72 -4.63 3.30
N VAL A 68 2.86 -4.07 2.93
CA VAL A 68 3.52 -4.34 1.63
C VAL A 68 4.97 -4.76 1.89
N SER A 69 5.63 -5.29 0.85
CA SER A 69 7.04 -5.59 0.93
C SER A 69 7.84 -4.28 0.98
N ILE A 70 9.06 -4.37 1.47
CA ILE A 70 9.93 -3.20 1.52
C ILE A 70 10.22 -2.68 0.11
N TYR A 71 10.28 -3.56 -0.88
CA TYR A 71 10.50 -3.19 -2.28
C TYR A 71 9.33 -2.40 -2.85
N GLU A 72 8.11 -2.82 -2.55
CA GLU A 72 6.92 -2.06 -2.96
C GLU A 72 6.90 -0.68 -2.32
N MET A 73 7.30 -0.59 -1.06
CA MET A 73 7.34 0.70 -0.35
C MET A 73 8.43 1.60 -0.93
N MET A 74 9.58 1.03 -1.27
CA MET A 74 10.67 1.77 -1.93
C MET A 74 10.23 2.34 -3.27
N ASP A 75 9.57 1.52 -4.08
CA ASP A 75 9.02 1.95 -5.38
C ASP A 75 8.01 3.07 -5.22
N TYR A 76 7.14 2.96 -4.21
CA TYR A 76 6.15 4.00 -3.91
C TYR A 76 6.82 5.32 -3.54
N ILE A 77 7.80 5.25 -2.64
CA ILE A 77 8.54 6.43 -2.17
C ILE A 77 9.26 7.12 -3.34
N GLU A 78 9.88 6.33 -4.20
CA GLU A 78 10.57 6.84 -5.38
C GLU A 78 9.59 7.46 -6.38
N ARG A 79 8.50 6.78 -6.65
CA ARG A 79 7.46 7.26 -7.58
C ARG A 79 6.83 8.57 -7.09
N GLU A 80 6.56 8.68 -5.79
CA GLU A 80 5.95 9.87 -5.20
C GLU A 80 6.97 10.92 -4.79
N LYS A 81 8.26 10.63 -5.00
CA LYS A 81 9.38 11.54 -4.69
C LYS A 81 9.38 11.99 -3.22
N LEU A 82 9.10 11.07 -2.33
CA LEU A 82 9.12 11.34 -0.90
C LEU A 82 10.56 11.29 -0.39
N GLN A 83 10.91 12.25 0.46
CA GLN A 83 12.23 12.31 1.06
C GLN A 83 12.09 12.31 2.57
N ALA A 84 12.77 11.35 3.22
CA ALA A 84 12.86 11.34 4.66
C ALA A 84 13.78 12.50 5.11
N PRO A 85 13.63 12.97 6.36
CA PRO A 85 14.57 13.93 6.91
C PRO A 85 15.99 13.37 6.85
N PRO A 86 17.03 14.23 6.79
CA PRO A 86 18.40 13.75 6.77
C PRO A 86 18.70 12.85 7.96
N LEU A 87 19.26 11.67 7.69
CA LEU A 87 19.62 10.70 8.71
C LEU A 87 21.10 10.84 9.04
N SER A 88 21.45 10.59 10.31
CA SER A 88 22.85 10.43 10.70
C SER A 88 23.35 9.10 10.11
N GLU A 89 24.69 8.93 10.03
CA GLU A 89 25.28 7.67 9.55
C GLU A 89 24.81 6.48 10.38
N GLU A 90 24.69 6.65 11.69
CA GLU A 90 24.21 5.60 12.59
C GLU A 90 22.77 5.20 12.29
N GLU A 91 21.91 6.20 12.06
CA GLU A 91 20.50 5.96 11.73
C GLU A 91 20.36 5.26 10.38
N MET A 92 21.18 5.63 9.40
CA MET A 92 21.19 4.98 8.08
C MET A 92 21.63 3.52 8.19
N GLU A 93 22.65 3.23 9.00
CA GLU A 93 23.11 1.87 9.22
C GLU A 93 22.05 1.02 9.90
N GLU A 94 21.37 1.57 10.90
CA GLU A 94 20.26 0.86 11.58
C GLU A 94 19.14 0.56 10.63
N GLU A 95 18.77 1.51 9.80
CA GLU A 95 17.69 1.33 8.82
C GLU A 95 18.04 0.24 7.81
N LEU A 96 19.28 0.20 7.36
CA LEU A 96 19.77 -0.86 6.47
C LEU A 96 19.74 -2.24 7.15
N LYS A 97 20.10 -2.30 8.41
CA LYS A 97 20.06 -3.55 9.19
C LYS A 97 18.63 -4.06 9.33
N GLU A 98 17.70 -3.17 9.64
CA GLU A 98 16.28 -3.52 9.75
C GLU A 98 15.73 -4.04 8.43
N SER A 99 16.08 -3.38 7.34
CA SER A 99 15.66 -3.79 6.00
C SER A 99 16.17 -5.19 5.66
N LYS A 100 17.44 -5.46 5.96
CA LYS A 100 18.05 -6.77 5.74
C LYS A 100 17.41 -7.85 6.59
N LYS A 101 17.15 -7.57 7.85
CA LYS A 101 16.46 -8.51 8.76
C LYS A 101 15.07 -8.86 8.27
N LEU A 102 14.33 -7.86 7.82
CA LEU A 102 12.99 -8.06 7.30
C LEU A 102 13.01 -8.94 6.05
N PHE A 103 13.95 -8.66 5.16
CA PHE A 103 14.12 -9.44 3.92
C PHE A 103 14.47 -10.90 4.23
N GLU A 104 15.40 -11.13 5.14
CA GLU A 104 15.79 -12.49 5.54
C GLU A 104 14.64 -13.24 6.21
N LYS A 105 13.86 -12.55 7.02
CA LYS A 105 12.69 -13.13 7.66
C LYS A 105 11.64 -13.56 6.63
N ILE A 106 11.36 -12.74 5.65
CA ILE A 106 10.43 -13.06 4.57
C ILE A 106 10.96 -14.24 3.75
N LYS A 107 12.27 -14.25 3.47
CA LYS A 107 12.92 -15.31 2.73
C LYS A 107 12.86 -16.67 3.46
N LYS A 108 12.95 -16.66 4.79
CA LYS A 108 12.88 -17.87 5.61
C LYS A 108 11.46 -18.42 5.75
N GLU A 109 10.45 -17.59 5.61
CA GLU A 109 9.05 -17.99 5.72
C GLU A 109 8.48 -18.61 4.43
N ARG A 110 9.29 -18.66 3.37
CA ARG A 110 8.88 -19.28 2.09
C ARG A 110 9.21 -20.76 2.04
#